data_2da02f3b4d5a1d4a89ec1ce019561e13
#
_entry.id   2da02f3b4d5a1d4a89ec1ce019561e13
#
_cell.length_a   1.000
_cell.length_b   1.000
_cell.length_c   1.000
_cell.angle_alpha   90.00
_cell.angle_beta   90.00
_cell.angle_gamma   90.00
#
_symmetry.space_group_name_H-M   'P 1'
#
loop_
_entity.id
_entity.type
_entity.pdbx_description
1 polymer ?
#
loop_
_entity_poly.entity_id
_entity_poly.type
_entity_poly.pdbx_seq_one_letter_code
_entity_poly.pdbx_strand_id
1 'polypeptide(L)'
;LNSKPYIDLTLQMMQHFGYEVKNEQYQKFEIAPYDFNKAGKINYAVEGDWSNAAFFLVAGAIAGKVVLKNLNLYSRQADKEILKVLKLAGVHISIADDEIMVRKSILKAFQFDATHCPDLFPPLLALAAYCEGVSIIEGTERLLHKESNRALTLQQEFSKFGVGISIREGKMFIEGKKELTAASIFSHNDHRIAMACAVAALGANGAVNIEAAGAVNKSYPGFFDTLQKAGIKISQSK
;
A
#
# COMPACT_ATOMS: atom_id res chain seq x y z
N LEU A 1 11.16 -13.66 -13.26
CA LEU A 1 10.60 -12.33 -13.37
C LEU A 1 9.68 -12.04 -12.18
N ASN A 2 9.92 -10.92 -11.50
CA ASN A 2 9.11 -10.46 -10.36
C ASN A 2 8.01 -9.50 -10.85
N SER A 3 6.99 -9.24 -9.99
CA SER A 3 5.88 -8.34 -10.28
C SER A 3 5.08 -8.71 -11.54
N LYS A 4 4.94 -10.00 -11.81
CA LYS A 4 4.15 -10.52 -12.95
C LYS A 4 2.74 -9.91 -13.05
N PRO A 5 1.98 -9.69 -11.96
CA PRO A 5 0.65 -9.10 -12.05
C PRO A 5 0.61 -7.72 -12.71
N TYR A 6 1.66 -6.90 -12.56
CA TYR A 6 1.75 -5.59 -13.22
C TYR A 6 2.01 -5.72 -14.73
N ILE A 7 2.73 -6.77 -15.14
CA ILE A 7 2.87 -7.09 -16.56
C ILE A 7 1.52 -7.55 -17.13
N ASP A 8 0.82 -8.42 -16.41
CA ASP A 8 -0.52 -8.87 -16.81
C ASP A 8 -1.51 -7.71 -16.91
N LEU A 9 -1.43 -6.74 -16.00
CA LEU A 9 -2.21 -5.51 -16.09
C LEU A 9 -1.87 -4.72 -17.37
N THR A 10 -0.59 -4.57 -17.69
CA THR A 10 -0.13 -3.91 -18.92
C THR A 10 -0.62 -4.64 -20.15
N LEU A 11 -0.49 -5.97 -20.19
CA LEU A 11 -0.97 -6.79 -21.31
C LEU A 11 -2.47 -6.68 -21.48
N GLN A 12 -3.23 -6.67 -20.40
CA GLN A 12 -4.67 -6.46 -20.42
C GLN A 12 -5.04 -5.10 -21.02
N MET A 13 -4.33 -4.05 -20.63
CA MET A 13 -4.51 -2.71 -21.17
C MET A 13 -4.19 -2.67 -22.67
N MET A 14 -3.05 -3.24 -23.08
CA MET A 14 -2.69 -3.32 -24.49
C MET A 14 -3.76 -4.03 -25.30
N GLN A 15 -4.26 -5.18 -24.84
CA GLN A 15 -5.34 -5.91 -25.50
C GLN A 15 -6.63 -5.11 -25.59
N HIS A 16 -7.00 -4.39 -24.51
CA HIS A 16 -8.18 -3.52 -24.50
C HIS A 16 -8.09 -2.42 -25.58
N PHE A 17 -6.89 -1.89 -25.79
CA PHE A 17 -6.63 -0.89 -26.83
C PHE A 17 -6.30 -1.50 -28.21
N GLY A 18 -6.55 -2.80 -28.40
CA GLY A 18 -6.45 -3.47 -29.68
C GLY A 18 -5.05 -3.91 -30.10
N TYR A 19 -4.08 -3.88 -29.20
CA TYR A 19 -2.76 -4.43 -29.47
C TYR A 19 -2.80 -5.97 -29.38
N GLU A 20 -2.21 -6.64 -30.35
CA GLU A 20 -1.96 -8.08 -30.29
C GLU A 20 -0.61 -8.33 -29.63
N VAL A 21 -0.63 -8.96 -28.48
CA VAL A 21 0.57 -9.31 -27.72
C VAL A 21 0.57 -10.77 -27.39
N LYS A 22 1.66 -11.47 -27.75
CA LYS A 22 1.94 -12.83 -27.29
C LYS A 22 2.92 -12.77 -26.14
N ASN A 23 2.61 -13.50 -25.07
CA ASN A 23 3.46 -13.66 -23.89
C ASN A 23 3.93 -15.11 -23.81
N GLU A 24 5.20 -15.34 -24.04
CA GLU A 24 5.84 -16.66 -23.93
C GLU A 24 6.43 -16.80 -22.51
N GLN A 25 5.60 -17.21 -21.54
CA GLN A 25 5.99 -17.52 -20.16
C GLN A 25 6.79 -16.40 -19.46
N TYR A 26 6.51 -15.14 -19.78
CA TYR A 26 7.21 -13.93 -19.30
C TYR A 26 8.71 -13.87 -19.65
N GLN A 27 9.15 -14.66 -20.62
CA GLN A 27 10.53 -14.66 -21.13
C GLN A 27 10.64 -13.82 -22.41
N LYS A 28 9.61 -13.87 -23.24
CA LYS A 28 9.54 -13.14 -24.50
C LYS A 28 8.15 -12.54 -24.70
N PHE A 29 8.13 -11.35 -25.20
CA PHE A 29 6.91 -10.65 -25.60
C PHE A 29 7.01 -10.27 -27.07
N GLU A 30 6.04 -10.69 -27.86
CA GLU A 30 5.91 -10.31 -29.27
C GLU A 30 4.72 -9.38 -29.41
N ILE A 31 4.94 -8.19 -29.94
CA ILE A 31 3.92 -7.18 -30.17
C ILE A 31 3.77 -7.03 -31.67
N ALA A 32 2.57 -7.33 -32.20
CA ALA A 32 2.28 -7.12 -33.61
C ALA A 32 2.22 -5.63 -33.95
N PRO A 33 2.58 -5.24 -35.19
CA PRO A 33 2.40 -3.87 -35.66
C PRO A 33 0.94 -3.41 -35.46
N TYR A 34 0.77 -2.23 -34.87
CA TYR A 34 -0.55 -1.66 -34.61
C TYR A 34 -0.99 -0.76 -35.76
N ASP A 35 -2.17 -1.01 -36.31
CA ASP A 35 -2.73 -0.18 -37.37
C ASP A 35 -3.62 0.92 -36.77
N PHE A 36 -3.05 2.11 -36.60
CA PHE A 36 -3.74 3.29 -36.07
C PHE A 36 -4.96 3.72 -36.90
N ASN A 37 -5.02 3.35 -38.19
CA ASN A 37 -6.15 3.70 -39.07
C ASN A 37 -7.40 2.86 -38.76
N LYS A 38 -7.21 1.70 -38.13
CA LYS A 38 -8.32 0.84 -37.69
C LYS A 38 -8.76 1.14 -36.25
N ALA A 39 -8.04 2.01 -35.54
CA ALA A 39 -8.36 2.38 -34.17
C ALA A 39 -9.66 3.20 -34.14
N GLY A 40 -10.74 2.61 -33.70
CA GLY A 40 -11.96 3.31 -33.35
C GLY A 40 -11.82 4.14 -32.07
N LYS A 41 -12.84 4.93 -31.74
CA LYS A 41 -12.91 5.60 -30.44
C LYS A 41 -13.10 4.56 -29.34
N ILE A 42 -12.14 4.44 -28.45
CA ILE A 42 -12.19 3.53 -27.31
C ILE A 42 -12.50 4.36 -26.05
N ASN A 43 -13.57 3.98 -25.33
CA ASN A 43 -13.88 4.53 -24.03
C ASN A 43 -13.33 3.58 -22.97
N TYR A 44 -12.55 4.11 -22.04
CA TYR A 44 -11.99 3.36 -20.92
C TYR A 44 -12.20 4.09 -19.61
N ALA A 45 -12.75 3.40 -18.60
CA ALA A 45 -12.82 3.90 -17.24
C ALA A 45 -11.61 3.40 -16.46
N VAL A 46 -10.76 4.31 -16.01
CA VAL A 46 -9.61 3.96 -15.16
C VAL A 46 -10.12 3.48 -13.81
N GLU A 47 -9.69 2.28 -13.41
CA GLU A 47 -10.06 1.71 -12.12
C GLU A 47 -9.34 2.41 -10.94
N GLY A 48 -9.89 2.26 -9.73
CA GLY A 48 -9.27 2.80 -8.53
C GLY A 48 -7.91 2.16 -8.24
N ASP A 49 -7.04 2.92 -7.60
CA ASP A 49 -5.66 2.55 -7.26
C ASP A 49 -5.63 1.76 -5.94
N TRP A 50 -5.38 0.46 -6.02
CA TRP A 50 -5.27 -0.43 -4.87
C TRP A 50 -4.07 -0.14 -3.98
N SER A 51 -2.96 0.39 -4.54
CA SER A 51 -1.78 0.77 -3.76
C SER A 51 -2.10 1.90 -2.79
N ASN A 52 -2.78 2.95 -3.28
CA ASN A 52 -3.20 4.07 -2.45
C ASN A 52 -4.37 3.70 -1.53
N ALA A 53 -5.33 2.89 -2.01
CA ALA A 53 -6.44 2.40 -1.21
C ALA A 53 -5.98 1.61 0.02
N ALA A 54 -4.89 0.84 -0.08
CA ALA A 54 -4.35 0.05 1.01
C ALA A 54 -4.08 0.87 2.28
N PHE A 55 -3.59 2.11 2.14
CA PHE A 55 -3.34 2.99 3.29
C PHE A 55 -4.63 3.36 4.02
N PHE A 56 -5.70 3.66 3.31
CA PHE A 56 -7.00 4.00 3.92
C PHE A 56 -7.69 2.79 4.54
N LEU A 57 -7.56 1.61 3.91
CA LEU A 57 -8.07 0.36 4.50
C LEU A 57 -7.36 0.05 5.82
N VAL A 58 -6.03 0.23 5.87
CA VAL A 58 -5.26 0.06 7.10
C VAL A 58 -5.62 1.13 8.12
N ALA A 59 -5.80 2.39 7.72
CA ALA A 59 -6.27 3.45 8.60
C ALA A 59 -7.61 3.10 9.25
N GLY A 60 -8.55 2.55 8.49
CA GLY A 60 -9.84 2.05 9.01
C GLY A 60 -9.67 0.93 10.03
N ALA A 61 -8.76 -0.01 9.77
CA ALA A 61 -8.48 -1.13 10.66
C ALA A 61 -7.87 -0.70 12.01
N ILE A 62 -7.05 0.36 12.01
CA ILE A 62 -6.36 0.88 13.21
C ILE A 62 -7.26 1.83 14.00
N ALA A 63 -7.89 2.79 13.34
CA ALA A 63 -8.41 3.97 14.03
C ALA A 63 -9.92 4.15 14.01
N GLY A 64 -10.64 3.56 13.02
CA GLY A 64 -12.07 3.88 12.94
C GLY A 64 -12.85 3.05 11.92
N LYS A 65 -13.60 3.74 11.07
CA LYS A 65 -14.37 3.17 9.96
C LYS A 65 -14.01 3.88 8.67
N VAL A 66 -13.68 3.11 7.65
CA VAL A 66 -13.44 3.60 6.30
C VAL A 66 -14.34 2.85 5.31
N VAL A 67 -14.92 3.59 4.36
CA VAL A 67 -15.65 3.03 3.22
C VAL A 67 -14.97 3.55 1.95
N LEU A 68 -14.49 2.64 1.12
CA LEU A 68 -13.90 2.96 -0.18
C LEU A 68 -14.82 2.49 -1.30
N LYS A 69 -14.91 3.30 -2.36
CA LYS A 69 -15.70 3.03 -3.56
C LYS A 69 -14.82 2.94 -4.80
N ASN A 70 -15.36 2.43 -5.88
CA ASN A 70 -14.71 2.35 -7.20
C ASN A 70 -13.43 1.52 -7.21
N LEU A 71 -13.31 0.52 -6.34
CA LEU A 71 -12.22 -0.45 -6.36
C LEU A 71 -12.68 -1.74 -7.06
N ASN A 72 -12.08 -2.04 -8.20
CA ASN A 72 -12.40 -3.23 -8.95
C ASN A 72 -11.85 -4.48 -8.24
N LEU A 73 -12.74 -5.33 -7.70
CA LEU A 73 -12.38 -6.58 -7.04
C LEU A 73 -11.75 -7.61 -8.01
N TYR A 74 -11.98 -7.46 -9.30
CA TYR A 74 -11.42 -8.32 -10.34
C TYR A 74 -10.15 -7.73 -10.98
N SER A 75 -9.66 -6.59 -10.44
CA SER A 75 -8.43 -5.95 -10.89
C SER A 75 -7.24 -6.91 -10.89
N ARG A 76 -6.35 -6.73 -11.84
CA ARG A 76 -5.04 -7.39 -11.88
C ARG A 76 -3.95 -6.64 -11.08
N GLN A 77 -4.27 -5.51 -10.45
CA GLN A 77 -3.36 -4.85 -9.55
C GLN A 77 -2.99 -5.79 -8.40
N ALA A 78 -1.69 -6.06 -8.24
CA ALA A 78 -1.20 -6.99 -7.21
C ALA A 78 -1.54 -6.52 -5.79
N ASP A 79 -1.64 -5.21 -5.58
CA ASP A 79 -1.90 -4.60 -4.28
C ASP A 79 -3.33 -4.83 -3.76
N LYS A 80 -4.22 -5.40 -4.58
CA LYS A 80 -5.50 -5.96 -4.12
C LYS A 80 -5.33 -7.04 -3.04
N GLU A 81 -4.17 -7.68 -2.97
CA GLU A 81 -3.83 -8.67 -1.94
C GLU A 81 -3.89 -8.09 -0.51
N ILE A 82 -3.97 -6.76 -0.36
CA ILE A 82 -4.25 -6.13 0.94
C ILE A 82 -5.50 -6.70 1.61
N LEU A 83 -6.54 -7.05 0.85
CA LEU A 83 -7.77 -7.63 1.40
C LEU A 83 -7.51 -8.99 2.08
N LYS A 84 -6.61 -9.79 1.52
CA LYS A 84 -6.19 -11.07 2.10
C LYS A 84 -5.45 -10.84 3.42
N VAL A 85 -4.52 -9.88 3.44
CA VAL A 85 -3.74 -9.59 4.65
C VAL A 85 -4.61 -9.03 5.75
N LEU A 86 -5.53 -8.13 5.44
CA LEU A 86 -6.50 -7.61 6.42
C LEU A 86 -7.33 -8.74 7.05
N LYS A 87 -7.77 -9.73 6.26
CA LYS A 87 -8.46 -10.91 6.79
C LYS A 87 -7.56 -11.75 7.70
N LEU A 88 -6.30 -11.98 7.31
CA LEU A 88 -5.31 -12.69 8.14
C LEU A 88 -5.07 -11.96 9.48
N ALA A 89 -5.03 -10.63 9.45
CA ALA A 89 -4.88 -9.80 10.64
C ALA A 89 -6.16 -9.69 11.49
N GLY A 90 -7.26 -10.35 11.10
CA GLY A 90 -8.51 -10.36 11.86
C GLY A 90 -9.37 -9.12 11.70
N VAL A 91 -9.17 -8.35 10.63
CA VAL A 91 -9.92 -7.11 10.37
C VAL A 91 -11.34 -7.43 9.89
N HIS A 92 -12.31 -6.71 10.43
CA HIS A 92 -13.69 -6.75 9.95
C HIS A 92 -13.82 -6.01 8.62
N ILE A 93 -14.08 -6.78 7.56
CA ILE A 93 -14.28 -6.28 6.20
C ILE A 93 -15.68 -6.64 5.74
N SER A 94 -16.40 -5.68 5.18
CA SER A 94 -17.66 -5.89 4.48
C SER A 94 -17.50 -5.39 3.05
N ILE A 95 -17.92 -6.21 2.10
CA ILE A 95 -17.92 -5.87 0.66
C ILE A 95 -19.35 -6.02 0.19
N ALA A 96 -19.95 -4.93 -0.25
CA ALA A 96 -21.31 -4.89 -0.77
C ALA A 96 -21.38 -3.86 -1.89
N ASP A 97 -22.03 -4.21 -2.99
CA ASP A 97 -22.08 -3.40 -4.20
C ASP A 97 -20.66 -2.98 -4.63
N ASP A 98 -20.42 -1.68 -4.85
CA ASP A 98 -19.10 -1.15 -5.21
C ASP A 98 -18.34 -0.57 -3.99
N GLU A 99 -18.70 -1.00 -2.77
CA GLU A 99 -18.14 -0.48 -1.52
C GLU A 99 -17.35 -1.55 -0.76
N ILE A 100 -16.17 -1.16 -0.28
CA ILE A 100 -15.37 -1.93 0.67
C ILE A 100 -15.33 -1.15 1.97
N MET A 101 -15.93 -1.73 3.01
CA MET A 101 -15.93 -1.15 4.34
C MET A 101 -14.98 -1.93 5.26
N VAL A 102 -14.15 -1.19 5.97
CA VAL A 102 -13.25 -1.70 7.02
C VAL A 102 -13.56 -0.97 8.33
N ARG A 103 -13.51 -1.71 9.44
CA ARG A 103 -13.68 -1.14 10.78
C ARG A 103 -12.51 -1.47 11.69
N LYS A 104 -12.28 -0.60 12.67
CA LYS A 104 -11.32 -0.84 13.76
C LYS A 104 -11.53 -2.23 14.35
N SER A 105 -10.43 -2.95 14.48
CA SER A 105 -10.43 -4.36 14.87
C SER A 105 -9.31 -4.66 15.87
N ILE A 106 -9.42 -5.77 16.57
CA ILE A 106 -8.31 -6.33 17.36
C ILE A 106 -7.41 -7.05 16.35
N LEU A 107 -6.19 -6.53 16.18
CA LEU A 107 -5.29 -6.96 15.13
C LEU A 107 -4.36 -8.08 15.63
N LYS A 108 -4.19 -9.10 14.81
CA LYS A 108 -3.32 -10.27 15.07
C LYS A 108 -2.16 -10.27 14.09
N ALA A 109 -1.02 -10.76 14.56
CA ALA A 109 0.14 -10.95 13.70
C ALA A 109 -0.18 -11.85 12.50
N PHE A 110 0.46 -11.56 11.37
CA PHE A 110 0.27 -12.27 10.11
C PHE A 110 1.61 -12.55 9.44
N GLN A 111 1.59 -13.50 8.49
CA GLN A 111 2.70 -13.75 7.56
C GLN A 111 2.20 -13.55 6.14
N PHE A 112 2.97 -12.82 5.33
CA PHE A 112 2.62 -12.53 3.95
C PHE A 112 3.85 -12.35 3.07
N ASP A 113 3.81 -12.93 1.86
CA ASP A 113 4.82 -12.73 0.82
C ASP A 113 4.40 -11.56 -0.09
N ALA A 114 5.11 -10.44 0.00
CA ALA A 114 4.89 -9.23 -0.78
C ALA A 114 5.84 -9.11 -1.99
N THR A 115 6.52 -10.18 -2.39
CA THR A 115 7.48 -10.19 -3.52
C THR A 115 6.84 -9.65 -4.81
N HIS A 116 5.57 -9.97 -5.06
CA HIS A 116 4.83 -9.54 -6.24
C HIS A 116 4.06 -8.22 -6.06
N CYS A 117 3.91 -7.74 -4.83
CA CYS A 117 3.23 -6.49 -4.47
C CYS A 117 4.07 -5.65 -3.47
N PRO A 118 5.32 -5.28 -3.84
CA PRO A 118 6.25 -4.63 -2.91
C PRO A 118 5.75 -3.28 -2.40
N ASP A 119 4.80 -2.66 -3.07
CA ASP A 119 4.22 -1.39 -2.67
C ASP A 119 3.21 -1.51 -1.53
N LEU A 120 2.84 -2.74 -1.16
CA LEU A 120 2.10 -3.02 0.07
C LEU A 120 2.98 -3.03 1.33
N PHE A 121 4.32 -3.15 1.24
CA PHE A 121 5.17 -3.16 2.44
C PHE A 121 4.88 -2.00 3.39
N PRO A 122 4.84 -0.72 2.96
CA PRO A 122 4.61 0.40 3.85
C PRO A 122 3.25 0.35 4.58
N PRO A 123 2.10 0.16 3.91
CA PRO A 123 0.83 0.03 4.63
C PRO A 123 0.75 -1.25 5.48
N LEU A 124 1.36 -2.37 5.06
CA LEU A 124 1.42 -3.59 5.86
C LEU A 124 2.27 -3.43 7.11
N LEU A 125 3.36 -2.66 7.06
CA LEU A 125 4.13 -2.34 8.25
C LEU A 125 3.33 -1.48 9.22
N ALA A 126 2.58 -0.48 8.73
CA ALA A 126 1.68 0.31 9.56
C ALA A 126 0.61 -0.57 10.24
N LEU A 127 0.06 -1.55 9.53
CA LEU A 127 -0.87 -2.54 10.11
C LEU A 127 -0.17 -3.41 11.16
N ALA A 128 0.98 -4.00 10.80
CA ALA A 128 1.75 -4.91 11.66
C ALA A 128 2.21 -4.26 12.96
N ALA A 129 2.48 -2.95 12.92
CA ALA A 129 2.87 -2.17 14.11
C ALA A 129 1.83 -2.20 15.23
N TYR A 130 0.55 -2.50 14.91
CA TYR A 130 -0.55 -2.63 15.88
C TYR A 130 -1.05 -4.07 16.08
N CYS A 131 -0.43 -5.04 15.42
CA CYS A 131 -0.81 -6.44 15.56
C CYS A 131 -0.23 -7.04 16.86
N GLU A 132 -1.01 -7.82 17.58
CA GLU A 132 -0.50 -8.61 18.71
C GLU A 132 0.42 -9.73 18.19
N GLY A 133 1.67 -9.76 18.65
CA GLY A 133 2.68 -10.74 18.26
C GLY A 133 3.66 -10.22 17.21
N VAL A 134 4.32 -11.11 16.50
CA VAL A 134 5.33 -10.80 15.48
C VAL A 134 4.78 -11.10 14.09
N SER A 135 4.58 -10.06 13.29
CA SER A 135 4.22 -10.22 11.87
C SER A 135 5.47 -10.40 11.02
N ILE A 136 5.35 -11.15 9.92
CA ILE A 136 6.45 -11.45 9.00
C ILE A 136 6.03 -11.06 7.59
N ILE A 137 6.82 -10.18 6.94
CA ILE A 137 6.60 -9.78 5.54
C ILE A 137 7.84 -10.19 4.74
N GLU A 138 7.63 -11.04 3.73
CA GLU A 138 8.68 -11.55 2.84
C GLU A 138 8.83 -10.66 1.60
N GLY A 139 10.03 -10.63 1.00
CA GLY A 139 10.31 -9.90 -0.24
C GLY A 139 11.02 -8.55 -0.02
N THR A 140 11.76 -8.35 1.09
CA THR A 140 12.48 -7.10 1.39
C THR A 140 13.50 -6.71 0.32
N GLU A 141 14.04 -7.65 -0.44
CA GLU A 141 14.96 -7.42 -1.56
C GLU A 141 14.34 -6.54 -2.65
N ARG A 142 13.00 -6.57 -2.77
CA ARG A 142 12.24 -5.74 -3.71
C ARG A 142 12.24 -4.25 -3.34
N LEU A 143 12.68 -3.90 -2.13
CA LEU A 143 12.63 -2.55 -1.57
C LEU A 143 13.94 -1.78 -1.73
N LEU A 144 15.03 -2.44 -2.13
CA LEU A 144 16.36 -1.85 -2.22
C LEU A 144 16.45 -0.69 -3.22
N HIS A 145 15.75 -0.80 -4.35
CA HIS A 145 15.82 0.12 -5.48
C HIS A 145 14.46 0.80 -5.73
N LYS A 146 13.85 1.32 -4.68
CA LYS A 146 12.66 2.18 -4.73
C LYS A 146 13.10 3.65 -4.62
N GLU A 147 12.18 4.55 -4.28
CA GLU A 147 12.49 5.98 -4.07
C GLU A 147 13.50 6.21 -2.93
N SER A 148 13.56 5.27 -2.01
CA SER A 148 14.56 5.12 -0.96
C SER A 148 14.97 3.64 -0.86
N ASN A 149 15.99 3.29 -0.07
CA ASN A 149 16.11 1.91 0.43
C ASN A 149 14.96 1.69 1.42
N ARG A 150 13.79 1.42 0.88
CA ARG A 150 12.52 1.44 1.61
C ARG A 150 12.50 0.47 2.80
N ALA A 151 13.22 -0.65 2.72
CA ALA A 151 13.31 -1.59 3.83
C ALA A 151 14.01 -0.97 5.05
N LEU A 152 15.19 -0.38 4.84
CA LEU A 152 15.95 0.28 5.91
C LEU A 152 15.24 1.55 6.40
N THR A 153 14.67 2.33 5.49
CA THR A 153 13.93 3.54 5.83
C THR A 153 12.72 3.24 6.71
N LEU A 154 11.94 2.22 6.36
CA LEU A 154 10.80 1.76 7.18
C LEU A 154 11.27 1.29 8.56
N GLN A 155 12.34 0.50 8.64
CA GLN A 155 12.92 0.07 9.91
C GLN A 155 13.33 1.26 10.77
N GLN A 156 14.05 2.22 10.19
CA GLN A 156 14.53 3.41 10.88
C GLN A 156 13.37 4.27 11.41
N GLU A 157 12.40 4.57 10.57
CA GLU A 157 11.32 5.50 10.94
C GLU A 157 10.32 4.85 11.91
N PHE A 158 9.97 3.58 11.72
CA PHE A 158 9.08 2.89 12.65
C PHE A 158 9.72 2.53 13.99
N SER A 159 11.04 2.42 14.06
CA SER A 159 11.73 2.29 15.36
C SER A 159 11.51 3.49 16.27
N LYS A 160 11.32 4.70 15.70
CA LYS A 160 11.02 5.93 16.46
C LYS A 160 9.64 5.86 17.13
N PHE A 161 8.70 5.11 16.57
CA PHE A 161 7.40 4.80 17.19
C PHE A 161 7.49 3.73 18.30
N GLY A 162 8.69 3.17 18.54
CA GLY A 162 8.91 2.09 19.49
C GLY A 162 8.66 0.68 18.93
N VAL A 163 8.47 0.54 17.62
CA VAL A 163 8.24 -0.76 16.96
C VAL A 163 9.56 -1.51 16.81
N GLY A 164 9.63 -2.74 17.32
CA GLY A 164 10.77 -3.64 17.12
C GLY A 164 10.75 -4.22 15.70
N ILE A 165 11.79 -3.94 14.91
CA ILE A 165 11.89 -4.44 13.52
C ILE A 165 13.26 -5.06 13.30
N SER A 166 13.29 -6.29 12.77
CA SER A 166 14.50 -6.93 12.27
C SER A 166 14.32 -7.39 10.82
N ILE A 167 15.39 -7.27 10.04
CA ILE A 167 15.42 -7.69 8.63
C ILE A 167 16.47 -8.77 8.50
N ARG A 168 16.07 -9.94 8.02
CA ARG A 168 16.97 -11.08 7.79
C ARG A 168 16.39 -12.02 6.74
N GLU A 169 17.23 -12.62 5.92
CA GLU A 169 16.84 -13.63 4.93
C GLU A 169 15.68 -13.22 4.03
N GLY A 170 15.71 -11.98 3.50
CA GLY A 170 14.65 -11.45 2.64
C GLY A 170 13.32 -11.17 3.32
N LYS A 171 13.27 -11.22 4.67
CA LYS A 171 12.06 -11.04 5.48
C LYS A 171 12.21 -9.89 6.47
N MET A 172 11.11 -9.22 6.74
CA MET A 172 10.99 -8.22 7.78
C MET A 172 10.11 -8.78 8.89
N PHE A 173 10.63 -8.80 10.13
CA PHE A 173 9.93 -9.22 11.33
C PHE A 173 9.54 -7.99 12.11
N ILE A 174 8.25 -7.82 12.41
CA ILE A 174 7.68 -6.64 13.03
C ILE A 174 7.01 -7.06 14.34
N GLU A 175 7.54 -6.59 15.46
CA GLU A 175 6.94 -6.77 16.78
C GLU A 175 5.92 -5.66 17.04
N GLY A 176 4.63 -5.98 16.94
CA GLY A 176 3.58 -5.01 17.11
C GLY A 176 3.43 -4.54 18.56
N LYS A 177 2.82 -3.38 18.71
CA LYS A 177 2.60 -2.70 20.00
C LYS A 177 1.11 -2.40 20.18
N LYS A 178 0.67 -2.38 21.41
CA LYS A 178 -0.70 -1.96 21.76
C LYS A 178 -0.91 -0.46 21.45
N GLU A 179 0.14 0.33 21.58
CA GLU A 179 0.16 1.76 21.36
C GLU A 179 1.53 2.18 20.82
N LEU A 180 1.57 3.09 19.89
CA LEU A 180 2.80 3.65 19.36
C LEU A 180 3.16 4.97 20.06
N THR A 181 4.46 5.24 20.18
CA THR A 181 4.97 6.47 20.77
C THR A 181 4.91 7.62 19.78
N ALA A 182 4.54 8.82 20.24
CA ALA A 182 4.67 10.04 19.46
C ALA A 182 6.12 10.25 19.00
N ALA A 183 6.34 10.64 17.76
CA ALA A 183 7.67 10.72 17.16
C ALA A 183 7.79 11.83 16.11
N SER A 184 9.03 12.21 15.80
CA SER A 184 9.36 13.03 14.63
C SER A 184 9.97 12.13 13.55
N ILE A 185 9.28 12.07 12.43
CA ILE A 185 9.53 11.17 11.30
C ILE A 185 10.03 11.98 10.13
N PHE A 186 10.98 11.45 9.37
CA PHE A 186 11.41 11.99 8.10
C PHE A 186 10.95 11.07 6.95
N SER A 187 10.31 11.61 5.94
CA SER A 187 9.77 10.82 4.82
C SER A 187 10.86 10.28 3.86
N HIS A 188 12.09 10.76 3.96
CA HIS A 188 13.17 10.48 3.01
C HIS A 188 12.79 10.78 1.55
N ASN A 189 11.89 11.76 1.36
CA ASN A 189 11.28 12.08 0.05
C ASN A 189 10.59 10.89 -0.64
N ASP A 190 10.22 9.86 0.13
CA ASP A 190 9.44 8.71 -0.31
C ASP A 190 7.98 8.88 0.16
N HIS A 191 7.08 9.01 -0.81
CA HIS A 191 5.65 9.22 -0.55
C HIS A 191 5.03 8.09 0.28
N ARG A 192 5.47 6.85 0.08
CA ARG A 192 4.92 5.69 0.80
C ARG A 192 5.41 5.62 2.24
N ILE A 193 6.60 6.13 2.53
CA ILE A 193 7.08 6.31 3.90
C ILE A 193 6.22 7.36 4.61
N ALA A 194 6.02 8.53 3.98
CA ALA A 194 5.16 9.57 4.52
C ALA A 194 3.75 9.06 4.83
N MET A 195 3.12 8.36 3.87
CA MET A 195 1.77 7.81 4.02
C MET A 195 1.69 6.72 5.10
N ALA A 196 2.67 5.81 5.16
CA ALA A 196 2.70 4.75 6.18
C ALA A 196 2.83 5.32 7.59
N CYS A 197 3.72 6.30 7.77
CA CYS A 197 3.90 6.95 9.06
C CYS A 197 2.67 7.78 9.48
N ALA A 198 1.99 8.44 8.52
CA ALA A 198 0.75 9.15 8.79
C ALA A 198 -0.37 8.19 9.22
N VAL A 199 -0.49 7.01 8.59
CA VAL A 199 -1.45 5.98 8.99
C VAL A 199 -1.10 5.40 10.35
N ALA A 200 0.18 5.11 10.60
CA ALA A 200 0.64 4.62 11.90
C ALA A 200 0.38 5.65 13.02
N ALA A 201 0.50 6.94 12.73
CA ALA A 201 0.23 8.02 13.69
C ALA A 201 -1.21 8.03 14.23
N LEU A 202 -2.18 7.43 13.53
CA LEU A 202 -3.59 7.45 13.93
C LEU A 202 -3.89 6.74 15.25
N GLY A 203 -3.04 5.83 15.69
CA GLY A 203 -3.15 5.15 16.97
C GLY A 203 -2.00 5.44 17.92
N ALA A 204 -1.17 6.46 17.64
CA ALA A 204 -0.09 6.87 18.54
C ALA A 204 -0.60 7.64 19.75
N ASN A 205 0.17 7.62 20.85
CA ASN A 205 -0.18 8.25 22.13
C ASN A 205 0.02 9.78 22.16
N GLY A 206 0.32 10.40 21.02
CA GLY A 206 0.50 11.85 20.91
C GLY A 206 0.71 12.30 19.48
N ALA A 207 1.00 13.59 19.30
CA ALA A 207 1.20 14.17 17.98
C ALA A 207 2.47 13.62 17.32
N VAL A 208 2.37 13.31 16.03
CA VAL A 208 3.48 12.86 15.20
C VAL A 208 3.81 13.93 14.18
N ASN A 209 5.06 14.34 14.15
CA ASN A 209 5.57 15.26 13.14
C ASN A 209 6.13 14.47 11.95
N ILE A 210 5.76 14.85 10.72
CA ILE A 210 6.27 14.20 9.49
C ILE A 210 6.97 15.27 8.65
N GLU A 211 8.29 15.21 8.64
CA GLU A 211 9.13 16.09 7.83
C GLU A 211 9.12 15.63 6.36
N ALA A 212 9.25 16.61 5.45
CA ALA A 212 9.15 16.41 4.00
C ALA A 212 7.85 15.69 3.57
N ALA A 213 6.74 15.93 4.29
CA ALA A 213 5.43 15.32 4.03
C ALA A 213 4.90 15.57 2.60
N GLY A 214 5.36 16.62 1.93
CA GLY A 214 5.04 16.93 0.53
C GLY A 214 5.47 15.84 -0.47
N ALA A 215 6.27 14.87 -0.05
CA ALA A 215 6.62 13.70 -0.87
C ALA A 215 5.37 12.96 -1.38
N VAL A 216 4.22 13.01 -0.68
CA VAL A 216 2.95 12.38 -1.10
C VAL A 216 2.47 12.88 -2.47
N ASN A 217 2.87 14.08 -2.88
CA ASN A 217 2.50 14.66 -4.17
C ASN A 217 3.00 13.84 -5.37
N LYS A 218 3.95 12.94 -5.18
CA LYS A 218 4.46 12.04 -6.23
C LYS A 218 3.42 11.01 -6.69
N SER A 219 2.49 10.61 -5.83
CA SER A 219 1.48 9.60 -6.16
C SER A 219 0.07 9.95 -5.72
N TYR A 220 -0.10 10.72 -4.64
CA TYR A 220 -1.39 11.10 -4.11
C TYR A 220 -1.38 12.52 -3.52
N PRO A 221 -1.44 13.58 -4.34
CA PRO A 221 -1.37 14.97 -3.87
C PRO A 221 -2.43 15.31 -2.81
N GLY A 222 -3.63 14.71 -2.91
CA GLY A 222 -4.73 14.94 -1.96
C GLY A 222 -4.71 14.04 -0.71
N PHE A 223 -3.63 13.32 -0.40
CA PHE A 223 -3.62 12.32 0.67
C PHE A 223 -3.98 12.91 2.05
N PHE A 224 -3.32 13.98 2.46
CA PHE A 224 -3.57 14.62 3.75
C PHE A 224 -4.94 15.30 3.79
N ASP A 225 -5.38 15.90 2.70
CA ASP A 225 -6.73 16.49 2.60
C ASP A 225 -7.82 15.43 2.77
N THR A 226 -7.58 14.23 2.20
CA THR A 226 -8.49 13.09 2.34
C THR A 226 -8.54 12.60 3.79
N LEU A 227 -7.41 12.53 4.48
CA LEU A 227 -7.38 12.21 5.91
C LEU A 227 -8.10 13.25 6.75
N GLN A 228 -7.92 14.56 6.46
CA GLN A 228 -8.64 15.62 7.16
C GLN A 228 -10.16 15.55 6.93
N LYS A 229 -10.61 15.27 5.70
CA LYS A 229 -12.04 15.05 5.39
C LYS A 229 -12.59 13.82 6.11
N ALA A 230 -11.75 12.83 6.40
CA ALA A 230 -12.11 11.67 7.23
C ALA A 230 -12.10 11.97 8.75
N GLY A 231 -11.84 13.21 9.16
CA GLY A 231 -11.91 13.66 10.55
C GLY A 231 -10.58 13.63 11.31
N ILE A 232 -9.46 13.37 10.62
CA ILE A 232 -8.13 13.38 11.25
C ILE A 232 -7.65 14.82 11.41
N LYS A 233 -7.17 15.17 12.62
CA LYS A 233 -6.58 16.47 12.89
C LYS A 233 -5.18 16.55 12.32
N ILE A 234 -4.97 17.37 11.31
CA ILE A 234 -3.68 17.62 10.68
C ILE A 234 -3.40 19.11 10.70
N SER A 235 -2.22 19.51 11.17
CA SER A 235 -1.72 20.87 11.11
C SER A 235 -0.43 20.91 10.29
N GLN A 236 -0.27 21.97 9.51
CA GLN A 236 1.00 22.25 8.84
C GLN A 236 1.79 23.22 9.74
N SER A 237 3.01 22.81 10.13
CA SER A 237 3.99 23.74 10.67
C SER A 237 4.49 24.66 9.56
N LYS A 238 4.47 25.96 9.79
CA LYS A 238 5.04 26.96 8.89
C LYS A 238 6.56 26.84 8.85
#